data_1de4abf226e94aae8e96ed098be06c90
#
_entry.id   1de4abf226e94aae8e96ed098be06c90
#
_cell.length_a   1.000
_cell.length_b   1.000
_cell.length_c   1.000
_cell.angle_alpha   90.00
_cell.angle_beta   90.00
_cell.angle_gamma   90.00
#
_symmetry.space_group_name_H-M   'P 1'
#
loop_
_entity.id
_entity.type
_entity.pdbx_description
1 polymer ?
#
loop_
_entity_poly.entity_id
_entity_poly.type
_entity_poly.pdbx_seq_one_letter_code
_entity_poly.pdbx_strand_id
1 'polypeptide(L)'
;MGSGQQWVSSAVMAGGRAAAPPPAGNRNLNPELADVARLARRLVRQAVRAARAEEGSVAHLLTSHLGPQVATLPVASGIWPGYDHVNVQAGLDAWLAEPGREYQIAGLTRFHHSMFGLADLAAAGPNHRHVELGSVTTLALPSGPDGATRPCVQCALYLVTDAGGRLVILVRSEEDQVIIEVACPDHDRGQQVVADIRRLAVEHNVFRGHVVGFGGDVFGQRHGALLSFLGRPEVGGDQVILPPRCWMSWSAR
;
A
#
# COMPACT_ATOMS: atom_id res chain seq x y z
N MET A 1 -13.18 -25.31 46.09
CA MET A 1 -14.62 -25.06 45.99
C MET A 1 -14.83 -24.50 44.58
N GLY A 2 -15.18 -25.19 43.55
CA GLY A 2 -15.92 -26.39 43.26
C GLY A 2 -17.34 -26.03 42.82
N SER A 3 -17.65 -25.92 41.56
CA SER A 3 -18.96 -26.35 41.09
C SER A 3 -18.97 -26.43 39.55
N GLY A 4 -18.92 -27.67 39.08
CA GLY A 4 -19.20 -27.99 37.69
C GLY A 4 -20.71 -27.92 37.43
N GLN A 5 -21.10 -27.46 36.26
CA GLN A 5 -22.44 -27.63 35.73
C GLN A 5 -22.42 -28.67 34.59
N GLN A 6 -22.99 -29.81 34.88
CA GLN A 6 -23.34 -30.84 33.92
C GLN A 6 -24.60 -30.40 33.14
N TRP A 7 -24.51 -30.44 31.80
CA TRP A 7 -25.70 -30.34 30.94
C TRP A 7 -26.20 -31.75 30.64
N VAL A 8 -27.42 -32.03 31.09
CA VAL A 8 -28.14 -33.27 30.83
C VAL A 8 -28.94 -33.08 29.55
N SER A 9 -28.62 -33.87 28.50
CA SER A 9 -29.42 -33.96 27.28
C SER A 9 -30.60 -34.87 27.52
N SER A 10 -31.81 -34.32 27.46
CA SER A 10 -33.05 -35.09 27.42
C SER A 10 -33.40 -35.43 25.96
N ALA A 11 -33.26 -36.68 25.59
CA ALA A 11 -33.76 -37.19 24.32
C ALA A 11 -35.25 -37.50 24.45
N VAL A 12 -36.07 -36.78 23.66
CA VAL A 12 -37.50 -37.10 23.47
C VAL A 12 -37.62 -38.03 22.27
N MET A 13 -37.99 -39.26 22.52
CA MET A 13 -38.37 -40.23 21.50
C MET A 13 -39.78 -39.93 21.01
N ALA A 14 -39.92 -39.37 19.80
CA ALA A 14 -41.19 -39.32 19.09
C ALA A 14 -41.20 -40.40 18.00
N GLY A 15 -42.04 -41.42 18.23
CA GLY A 15 -42.30 -42.48 17.25
C GLY A 15 -43.04 -41.92 16.02
N GLY A 16 -42.36 -41.87 14.89
CA GLY A 16 -42.90 -41.53 13.58
C GLY A 16 -42.91 -42.73 12.66
N ARG A 17 -44.11 -43.08 12.20
CA ARG A 17 -44.42 -44.16 11.24
C ARG A 17 -43.49 -44.09 10.03
N ALA A 18 -42.85 -45.19 9.68
CA ALA A 18 -42.07 -45.36 8.47
C ALA A 18 -42.96 -45.15 7.23
N ALA A 19 -42.72 -44.09 6.51
CA ALA A 19 -43.27 -43.87 5.17
C ALA A 19 -42.51 -44.75 4.17
N ALA A 20 -43.24 -45.46 3.32
CA ALA A 20 -42.68 -46.31 2.28
C ALA A 20 -41.77 -45.50 1.32
N PRO A 21 -40.67 -46.08 0.88
CA PRO A 21 -39.78 -45.36 -0.07
C PRO A 21 -40.52 -45.14 -1.40
N PRO A 22 -40.36 -43.95 -2.00
CA PRO A 22 -40.92 -43.68 -3.32
C PRO A 22 -40.28 -44.61 -4.37
N PRO A 23 -41.05 -45.01 -5.41
CA PRO A 23 -40.57 -45.92 -6.43
C PRO A 23 -39.31 -45.36 -7.08
N ALA A 24 -38.30 -46.21 -7.25
CA ALA A 24 -37.06 -45.89 -7.96
C ALA A 24 -37.39 -45.53 -9.43
N GLY A 25 -37.60 -44.25 -9.65
CA GLY A 25 -37.73 -43.72 -11.01
C GLY A 25 -36.43 -43.96 -11.75
N ASN A 26 -36.52 -44.73 -12.79
CA ASN A 26 -35.47 -45.08 -13.73
C ASN A 26 -34.93 -43.79 -14.41
N ARG A 27 -33.98 -43.13 -13.75
CA ARG A 27 -33.28 -42.00 -14.33
C ARG A 27 -32.09 -42.51 -15.13
N ASN A 28 -32.36 -43.16 -16.25
CA ASN A 28 -31.39 -43.26 -17.32
C ASN A 28 -31.23 -41.86 -17.93
N LEU A 29 -30.55 -40.96 -17.20
CA LEU A 29 -30.02 -39.73 -17.79
C LEU A 29 -28.95 -40.20 -18.77
N ASN A 30 -29.19 -39.92 -20.06
CA ASN A 30 -28.25 -40.16 -21.13
C ASN A 30 -26.87 -39.69 -20.65
N PRO A 31 -25.81 -40.53 -20.66
CA PRO A 31 -24.50 -40.17 -20.12
C PRO A 31 -23.97 -38.86 -20.73
N GLU A 32 -24.30 -38.57 -21.99
CA GLU A 32 -23.96 -37.32 -22.66
C GLU A 32 -24.59 -36.09 -21.98
N LEU A 33 -25.86 -36.17 -21.53
CA LEU A 33 -26.53 -35.10 -20.82
C LEU A 33 -25.93 -34.87 -19.42
N ALA A 34 -25.46 -35.93 -18.78
CA ALA A 34 -24.79 -35.83 -17.49
C ALA A 34 -23.40 -35.19 -17.64
N ASP A 35 -22.71 -35.43 -18.73
CA ASP A 35 -21.41 -34.80 -19.05
C ASP A 35 -21.57 -33.32 -19.41
N VAL A 36 -22.56 -32.97 -20.20
CA VAL A 36 -22.91 -31.57 -20.53
C VAL A 36 -23.29 -30.82 -19.26
N ALA A 37 -24.08 -31.42 -18.37
CA ALA A 37 -24.44 -30.79 -17.10
C ALA A 37 -23.22 -30.60 -16.17
N ARG A 38 -22.26 -31.52 -16.17
CA ARG A 38 -20.98 -31.40 -15.44
C ARG A 38 -20.12 -30.27 -16.00
N LEU A 39 -20.01 -30.20 -17.32
CA LEU A 39 -19.27 -29.13 -18.01
C LEU A 39 -19.89 -27.76 -17.74
N ALA A 40 -21.20 -27.63 -17.87
CA ALA A 40 -21.92 -26.39 -17.57
C ALA A 40 -21.72 -25.93 -16.12
N ARG A 41 -21.82 -26.86 -15.14
CA ARG A 41 -21.53 -26.53 -13.73
C ARG A 41 -20.07 -26.12 -13.47
N ARG A 42 -19.13 -26.67 -14.25
CA ARG A 42 -17.72 -26.27 -14.20
C ARG A 42 -17.52 -24.86 -14.74
N LEU A 43 -18.12 -24.55 -15.88
CA LEU A 43 -18.06 -23.24 -16.51
C LEU A 43 -18.71 -22.16 -15.62
N VAL A 44 -19.89 -22.44 -15.06
CA VAL A 44 -20.56 -21.51 -14.12
C VAL A 44 -19.70 -21.27 -12.87
N ARG A 45 -19.14 -22.35 -12.29
CA ARG A 45 -18.23 -22.18 -11.14
C ARG A 45 -16.97 -21.39 -11.49
N GLN A 46 -16.43 -21.60 -12.67
CA GLN A 46 -15.27 -20.87 -13.16
C GLN A 46 -15.60 -19.41 -13.43
N ALA A 47 -16.76 -19.12 -14.05
CA ALA A 47 -17.24 -17.76 -14.25
C ALA A 47 -17.51 -17.01 -12.93
N VAL A 48 -18.16 -17.66 -11.95
CA VAL A 48 -18.37 -17.07 -10.62
C VAL A 48 -17.05 -16.82 -9.87
N ARG A 49 -16.07 -17.73 -10.01
CA ARG A 49 -14.74 -17.50 -9.42
C ARG A 49 -14.00 -16.36 -10.10
N ALA A 50 -14.09 -16.28 -11.44
CA ALA A 50 -13.49 -15.19 -12.20
C ALA A 50 -14.14 -13.84 -11.84
N ALA A 51 -15.47 -13.76 -11.77
CA ALA A 51 -16.19 -12.55 -11.37
C ALA A 51 -15.82 -12.09 -9.94
N ARG A 52 -15.73 -13.02 -8.97
CA ARG A 52 -15.29 -12.71 -7.62
C ARG A 52 -13.82 -12.28 -7.54
N ALA A 53 -12.96 -12.85 -8.38
CA ALA A 53 -11.56 -12.44 -8.48
C ALA A 53 -11.45 -11.04 -9.13
N GLU A 54 -12.33 -10.70 -10.07
CA GLU A 54 -12.42 -9.36 -10.65
C GLU A 54 -12.93 -8.33 -9.63
N GLU A 55 -13.97 -8.65 -8.84
CA GLU A 55 -14.48 -7.78 -7.76
C GLU A 55 -13.44 -7.45 -6.70
N GLY A 56 -12.49 -8.36 -6.45
CA GLY A 56 -11.37 -8.15 -5.51
C GLY A 56 -10.08 -7.65 -6.18
N SER A 57 -10.11 -7.31 -7.46
CA SER A 57 -8.90 -6.90 -8.17
C SER A 57 -8.54 -5.42 -7.94
N VAL A 58 -7.25 -5.09 -8.07
CA VAL A 58 -6.77 -3.70 -8.02
C VAL A 58 -7.46 -2.86 -9.10
N ALA A 59 -7.63 -3.38 -10.31
CA ALA A 59 -8.31 -2.69 -11.39
C ALA A 59 -9.78 -2.38 -11.07
N HIS A 60 -10.50 -3.31 -10.44
CA HIS A 60 -11.86 -3.07 -9.98
C HIS A 60 -11.92 -1.98 -8.91
N LEU A 61 -10.98 -1.98 -7.95
CA LEU A 61 -10.88 -0.94 -6.93
C LEU A 61 -10.65 0.44 -7.55
N LEU A 62 -9.74 0.54 -8.50
CA LEU A 62 -9.45 1.77 -9.23
C LEU A 62 -10.66 2.24 -10.04
N THR A 63 -11.31 1.33 -10.78
CA THR A 63 -12.51 1.63 -11.58
C THR A 63 -13.68 2.08 -10.71
N SER A 64 -13.90 1.47 -9.56
CA SER A 64 -14.98 1.84 -8.64
C SER A 64 -14.77 3.22 -8.02
N HIS A 65 -13.50 3.62 -7.82
CA HIS A 65 -13.15 4.91 -7.24
C HIS A 65 -13.08 6.02 -8.29
N LEU A 66 -12.39 5.82 -9.42
CA LEU A 66 -12.15 6.85 -10.45
C LEU A 66 -13.10 6.78 -11.65
N GLY A 67 -13.88 5.71 -11.76
CA GLY A 67 -14.78 5.48 -12.88
C GLY A 67 -14.19 4.61 -13.98
N PRO A 68 -15.00 4.24 -14.99
CA PRO A 68 -14.63 3.26 -16.02
C PRO A 68 -13.50 3.71 -16.96
N GLN A 69 -13.20 4.99 -17.00
CA GLN A 69 -12.15 5.56 -17.85
C GLN A 69 -10.78 5.61 -17.17
N VAL A 70 -10.62 4.97 -16.02
CA VAL A 70 -9.40 5.02 -15.20
C VAL A 70 -8.12 4.73 -16.00
N ALA A 71 -8.15 3.79 -16.94
CA ALA A 71 -7.00 3.42 -17.76
C ALA A 71 -6.51 4.53 -18.72
N THR A 72 -7.32 5.56 -18.95
CA THR A 72 -6.99 6.69 -19.83
C THR A 72 -6.74 7.99 -19.07
N LEU A 73 -6.82 7.96 -17.74
CA LEU A 73 -6.55 9.13 -16.91
C LEU A 73 -5.06 9.51 -16.95
N PRO A 74 -4.76 10.81 -16.94
CA PRO A 74 -3.39 11.26 -16.81
C PRO A 74 -2.81 10.85 -15.44
N VAL A 75 -1.53 10.50 -15.45
CA VAL A 75 -0.77 10.16 -14.25
C VAL A 75 0.36 11.17 -14.08
N ALA A 76 0.39 11.85 -12.94
CA ALA A 76 1.50 12.69 -12.53
C ALA A 76 2.44 11.87 -11.64
N SER A 77 3.76 12.05 -11.79
CA SER A 77 4.75 11.28 -11.04
C SER A 77 5.74 12.19 -10.32
N GLY A 78 6.12 11.79 -9.11
CA GLY A 78 7.23 12.34 -8.34
C GLY A 78 8.18 11.24 -7.90
N ILE A 79 9.48 11.50 -8.02
CA ILE A 79 10.53 10.56 -7.63
C ILE A 79 11.42 11.25 -6.59
N TRP A 80 11.77 10.50 -5.54
CA TRP A 80 12.67 10.92 -4.48
C TRP A 80 13.72 9.84 -4.23
N PRO A 81 14.92 10.21 -3.75
CA PRO A 81 15.89 9.23 -3.30
C PRO A 81 15.33 8.35 -2.18
N GLY A 82 15.73 7.08 -2.13
CA GLY A 82 15.23 6.11 -1.13
C GLY A 82 15.49 6.56 0.32
N TYR A 83 16.61 7.24 0.59
CA TYR A 83 16.90 7.80 1.92
C TYR A 83 15.91 8.88 2.38
N ASP A 84 15.21 9.52 1.44
CA ASP A 84 14.24 10.58 1.72
C ASP A 84 12.83 10.05 2.02
N HIS A 85 12.65 8.73 2.03
CA HIS A 85 11.34 8.06 2.21
C HIS A 85 10.61 8.53 3.47
N VAL A 86 11.34 8.72 4.56
CA VAL A 86 10.73 9.19 5.83
C VAL A 86 10.16 10.60 5.70
N ASN A 87 10.80 11.48 4.94
CA ASN A 87 10.33 12.84 4.67
C ASN A 87 9.15 12.84 3.69
N VAL A 88 9.22 11.99 2.66
CA VAL A 88 8.11 11.79 1.71
C VAL A 88 6.87 11.29 2.43
N GLN A 89 7.02 10.33 3.35
CA GLN A 89 5.91 9.87 4.19
C GLN A 89 5.37 11.00 5.08
N ALA A 90 6.26 11.81 5.68
CA ALA A 90 5.84 12.95 6.50
C ALA A 90 5.05 13.98 5.68
N GLY A 91 5.50 14.27 4.46
CA GLY A 91 4.81 15.18 3.55
C GLY A 91 3.46 14.64 3.08
N LEU A 92 3.39 13.34 2.76
CA LEU A 92 2.15 12.67 2.38
C LEU A 92 1.14 12.66 3.53
N ASP A 93 1.58 12.30 4.75
CA ASP A 93 0.74 12.30 5.94
C ASP A 93 0.17 13.70 6.22
N ALA A 94 1.01 14.74 6.11
CA ALA A 94 0.61 16.12 6.28
C ALA A 94 -0.39 16.56 5.21
N TRP A 95 -0.16 16.15 3.95
CA TRP A 95 -1.08 16.42 2.85
C TRP A 95 -2.44 15.74 3.08
N LEU A 96 -2.45 14.48 3.49
CA LEU A 96 -3.68 13.71 3.78
C LEU A 96 -4.45 14.25 4.99
N ALA A 97 -3.76 14.85 5.95
CA ALA A 97 -4.36 15.39 7.18
C ALA A 97 -5.05 16.75 6.97
N GLU A 98 -4.94 17.38 5.79
CA GLU A 98 -5.62 18.65 5.53
C GLU A 98 -7.16 18.48 5.58
N PRO A 99 -7.87 19.45 6.19
CA PRO A 99 -9.33 19.39 6.32
C PRO A 99 -10.04 19.23 4.96
N GLY A 100 -11.07 18.38 4.96
CA GLY A 100 -11.88 18.12 3.76
C GLY A 100 -11.32 17.02 2.85
N ARG A 101 -10.26 16.33 3.26
CA ARG A 101 -9.77 15.11 2.59
C ARG A 101 -10.20 13.87 3.36
N GLU A 102 -10.82 12.96 2.65
CA GLU A 102 -11.14 11.62 3.11
C GLU A 102 -10.33 10.62 2.29
N TYR A 103 -9.77 9.60 2.93
CA TYR A 103 -9.00 8.59 2.20
C TYR A 103 -9.16 7.19 2.78
N GLN A 104 -8.94 6.22 1.91
CA GLN A 104 -8.79 4.81 2.25
C GLN A 104 -7.44 4.32 1.74
N ILE A 105 -6.81 3.45 2.50
CA ILE A 105 -5.55 2.80 2.13
C ILE A 105 -5.81 1.35 1.73
N ALA A 106 -5.24 0.94 0.59
CA ALA A 106 -5.22 -0.44 0.14
C ALA A 106 -3.76 -0.87 -0.09
N GLY A 107 -3.29 -1.83 0.69
CA GLY A 107 -1.97 -2.41 0.49
C GLY A 107 -1.90 -3.20 -0.81
N LEU A 108 -0.72 -3.23 -1.41
CA LEU A 108 -0.43 -4.00 -2.61
C LEU A 108 0.63 -5.05 -2.32
N THR A 109 0.35 -6.30 -2.71
CA THR A 109 1.31 -7.40 -2.65
C THR A 109 1.84 -7.66 -4.04
N ARG A 110 3.18 -7.65 -4.19
CA ARG A 110 3.87 -7.94 -5.46
C ARG A 110 4.36 -9.37 -5.47
N PHE A 111 4.08 -10.09 -6.54
CA PHE A 111 4.77 -11.33 -6.86
C PHE A 111 5.93 -11.00 -7.81
N HIS A 112 7.17 -11.21 -7.33
CA HIS A 112 8.42 -10.92 -8.03
C HIS A 112 8.70 -9.41 -8.28
N HIS A 113 9.91 -9.09 -8.69
CA HIS A 113 10.45 -7.74 -8.93
C HIS A 113 9.85 -7.01 -10.15
N SER A 114 8.55 -7.15 -10.38
CA SER A 114 7.89 -6.45 -11.48
C SER A 114 7.74 -4.97 -11.16
N MET A 115 8.33 -4.12 -11.99
CA MET A 115 8.04 -2.69 -11.98
C MET A 115 6.64 -2.49 -12.56
N PHE A 116 5.81 -1.71 -11.89
CA PHE A 116 4.48 -1.36 -12.33
C PHE A 116 4.13 0.07 -11.89
N GLY A 117 3.28 0.74 -12.62
CA GLY A 117 2.74 2.04 -12.27
C GLY A 117 1.21 2.04 -12.17
N LEU A 118 0.63 3.19 -11.84
CA LEU A 118 -0.82 3.35 -11.82
C LEU A 118 -1.46 3.05 -13.18
N ALA A 119 -0.82 3.45 -14.26
CA ALA A 119 -1.29 3.17 -15.61
C ALA A 119 -1.38 1.65 -15.88
N ASP A 120 -0.38 0.90 -15.42
CA ASP A 120 -0.35 -0.56 -15.56
C ASP A 120 -1.44 -1.22 -14.73
N LEU A 121 -1.63 -0.77 -13.48
CA LEU A 121 -2.67 -1.28 -12.60
C LEU A 121 -4.09 -1.00 -13.13
N ALA A 122 -4.27 0.13 -13.80
CA ALA A 122 -5.54 0.54 -14.39
C ALA A 122 -5.85 -0.18 -15.70
N ALA A 123 -4.84 -0.59 -16.48
CA ALA A 123 -5.01 -1.22 -17.80
C ALA A 123 -5.61 -2.63 -17.76
N ALA A 124 -5.74 -3.24 -16.59
CA ALA A 124 -6.47 -4.51 -16.35
C ALA A 124 -6.21 -5.63 -17.36
N GLY A 125 -4.97 -5.77 -17.84
CA GLY A 125 -4.59 -6.83 -18.78
C GLY A 125 -4.30 -8.17 -18.07
N PRO A 126 -4.39 -9.32 -18.77
CA PRO A 126 -4.07 -10.63 -18.21
C PRO A 126 -2.62 -10.77 -17.72
N ASN A 127 -1.75 -9.85 -18.13
CA ASN A 127 -0.34 -9.80 -17.74
C ASN A 127 -0.10 -9.10 -16.38
N HIS A 128 -1.11 -8.44 -15.81
CA HIS A 128 -0.98 -7.70 -14.54
C HIS A 128 -1.47 -8.47 -13.31
N ARG A 129 -1.61 -9.80 -13.41
CA ARG A 129 -1.98 -10.70 -12.31
C ARG A 129 -0.93 -10.82 -11.20
N HIS A 130 0.14 -10.03 -11.27
CA HIS A 130 1.26 -10.09 -10.32
C HIS A 130 1.13 -9.09 -9.16
N VAL A 131 0.08 -8.26 -9.15
CA VAL A 131 -0.20 -7.30 -8.08
C VAL A 131 -1.60 -7.57 -7.55
N GLU A 132 -1.67 -7.90 -6.28
CA GLU A 132 -2.92 -8.20 -5.59
C GLU A 132 -3.14 -7.23 -4.43
N LEU A 133 -4.41 -7.04 -4.05
CA LEU A 133 -4.75 -6.34 -2.83
C LEU A 133 -4.29 -7.17 -1.63
N GLY A 134 -3.66 -6.52 -0.68
CA GLY A 134 -3.12 -7.16 0.51
C GLY A 134 -3.06 -6.21 1.70
N SER A 135 -2.34 -6.62 2.73
CA SER A 135 -2.09 -5.78 3.89
C SER A 135 -1.13 -4.64 3.52
N VAL A 136 -1.32 -3.49 4.14
CA VAL A 136 -0.36 -2.38 4.03
C VAL A 136 0.94 -2.78 4.71
N THR A 137 2.02 -2.83 3.95
CA THR A 137 3.35 -3.12 4.48
C THR A 137 4.08 -1.81 4.75
N THR A 138 4.64 -1.69 5.95
CA THR A 138 5.41 -0.52 6.37
C THR A 138 6.83 -0.92 6.77
N LEU A 139 7.76 0.00 6.58
CA LEU A 139 9.13 -0.09 7.05
C LEU A 139 9.35 0.99 8.12
N ALA A 140 9.88 0.61 9.27
CA ALA A 140 10.24 1.57 10.32
C ALA A 140 11.57 2.23 9.95
N LEU A 141 11.52 3.50 9.53
CA LEU A 141 12.70 4.27 9.15
C LEU A 141 13.09 5.27 10.24
N PRO A 142 14.39 5.54 10.42
CA PRO A 142 14.86 6.56 11.37
C PRO A 142 14.20 7.92 11.10
N SER A 143 13.65 8.54 12.14
CA SER A 143 12.95 9.83 12.04
C SER A 143 13.43 10.86 13.05
N GLY A 144 14.44 10.54 13.83
CA GLY A 144 15.04 11.42 14.82
C GLY A 144 16.18 10.75 15.58
N PRO A 145 16.88 11.51 16.43
CA PRO A 145 17.87 10.96 17.35
C PRO A 145 17.21 9.98 18.34
N ASP A 146 18.01 9.31 19.13
CA ASP A 146 17.58 8.41 20.22
C ASP A 146 16.73 7.21 19.75
N GLY A 147 16.91 6.79 18.50
CA GLY A 147 16.23 5.63 17.94
C GLY A 147 14.77 5.88 17.55
N ALA A 148 14.34 7.13 17.46
CA ALA A 148 13.00 7.47 16.96
C ALA A 148 12.82 6.96 15.53
N THR A 149 11.69 6.28 15.25
CA THR A 149 11.35 5.75 13.94
C THR A 149 9.96 6.17 13.52
N ARG A 150 9.74 6.23 12.21
CA ARG A 150 8.41 6.45 11.59
C ARG A 150 8.07 5.26 10.69
N PRO A 151 6.83 4.72 10.78
CA PRO A 151 6.37 3.74 9.81
C PRO A 151 6.16 4.40 8.45
N CYS A 152 6.88 3.92 7.44
CA CYS A 152 6.79 4.40 6.06
C CYS A 152 6.19 3.31 5.18
N VAL A 153 5.19 3.66 4.38
CA VAL A 153 4.48 2.71 3.51
C VAL A 153 5.39 2.28 2.36
N GLN A 154 5.54 0.97 2.16
CA GLN A 154 6.36 0.43 1.08
C GLN A 154 5.62 0.39 -0.27
N CYS A 155 4.39 -0.11 -0.27
CA CYS A 155 3.60 -0.21 -1.48
C CYS A 155 2.11 -0.20 -1.14
N ALA A 156 1.41 0.89 -1.51
CA ALA A 156 -0.03 1.01 -1.30
C ALA A 156 -0.68 2.04 -2.22
N LEU A 157 -1.99 1.89 -2.38
CA LEU A 157 -2.88 2.86 -2.98
C LEU A 157 -3.58 3.66 -1.89
N TYR A 158 -3.65 4.95 -2.07
CA TYR A 158 -4.51 5.86 -1.31
C TYR A 158 -5.63 6.33 -2.24
N LEU A 159 -6.86 5.95 -1.90
CA LEU A 159 -8.04 6.39 -2.61
C LEU A 159 -8.57 7.63 -1.90
N VAL A 160 -8.39 8.78 -2.50
CA VAL A 160 -8.67 10.07 -1.85
C VAL A 160 -9.87 10.74 -2.49
N THR A 161 -10.69 11.34 -1.65
CA THR A 161 -11.81 12.21 -2.05
C THR A 161 -11.68 13.55 -1.31
N ASP A 162 -11.71 14.65 -2.04
CA ASP A 162 -11.72 16.00 -1.51
C ASP A 162 -12.63 16.93 -2.33
N ALA A 163 -12.59 18.22 -2.06
CA ALA A 163 -13.40 19.23 -2.77
C ALA A 163 -13.12 19.27 -4.29
N GLY A 164 -11.90 18.89 -4.73
CA GLY A 164 -11.55 18.80 -6.15
C GLY A 164 -11.99 17.49 -6.81
N GLY A 165 -12.63 16.56 -6.08
CA GLY A 165 -13.09 15.27 -6.56
C GLY A 165 -12.20 14.11 -6.13
N ARG A 166 -12.31 12.99 -6.84
CA ARG A 166 -11.59 11.75 -6.53
C ARG A 166 -10.23 11.70 -7.22
N LEU A 167 -9.25 11.17 -6.52
CA LEU A 167 -7.94 10.84 -7.07
C LEU A 167 -7.38 9.59 -6.38
N VAL A 168 -6.37 9.00 -7.00
CA VAL A 168 -5.63 7.87 -6.41
C VAL A 168 -4.16 8.23 -6.36
N ILE A 169 -3.53 7.94 -5.24
CA ILE A 169 -2.08 8.05 -5.07
C ILE A 169 -1.53 6.63 -4.90
N LEU A 170 -0.58 6.25 -5.75
CA LEU A 170 0.24 5.06 -5.55
C LEU A 170 1.56 5.49 -4.93
N VAL A 171 1.90 4.89 -3.80
CA VAL A 171 3.23 5.01 -3.19
C VAL A 171 3.97 3.71 -3.43
N ARG A 172 5.19 3.78 -3.94
CA ARG A 172 6.09 2.64 -4.11
C ARG A 172 7.48 2.99 -3.61
N SER A 173 8.01 2.16 -2.72
CA SER A 173 9.41 2.19 -2.34
C SER A 173 10.15 1.10 -3.13
N GLU A 174 11.13 1.50 -3.88
CA GLU A 174 12.07 0.66 -4.64
C GLU A 174 13.45 0.76 -4.00
N GLU A 175 14.45 0.02 -4.52
CA GLU A 175 15.76 -0.09 -3.88
C GLU A 175 16.39 1.26 -3.53
N ASP A 176 16.41 2.19 -4.50
CA ASP A 176 17.11 3.48 -4.36
C ASP A 176 16.16 4.69 -4.40
N GLN A 177 14.86 4.45 -4.53
CA GLN A 177 13.91 5.53 -4.74
C GLN A 177 12.54 5.28 -4.14
N VAL A 178 11.84 6.38 -3.86
CA VAL A 178 10.42 6.39 -3.55
C VAL A 178 9.69 7.07 -4.68
N ILE A 179 8.66 6.44 -5.17
CA ILE A 179 7.85 6.94 -6.28
C ILE A 179 6.44 7.19 -5.77
N ILE A 180 5.93 8.36 -6.04
CA ILE A 180 4.52 8.70 -5.88
C ILE A 180 3.95 8.96 -7.26
N GLU A 181 2.87 8.26 -7.59
CA GLU A 181 2.08 8.49 -8.78
C GLU A 181 0.66 8.90 -8.41
N VAL A 182 0.13 9.91 -9.09
CA VAL A 182 -1.21 10.46 -8.85
C VAL A 182 -2.02 10.35 -10.13
N ALA A 183 -3.14 9.63 -10.06
CA ALA A 183 -4.12 9.57 -11.14
C ALA A 183 -5.39 10.33 -10.75
N CYS A 184 -5.79 11.26 -11.58
CA CYS A 184 -7.06 11.99 -11.46
C CYS A 184 -7.50 12.53 -12.83
N PRO A 185 -8.77 12.92 -13.01
CA PRO A 185 -9.25 13.43 -14.30
C PRO A 185 -8.55 14.70 -14.77
N ASP A 186 -8.11 15.53 -13.84
CA ASP A 186 -7.41 16.79 -14.12
C ASP A 186 -5.89 16.60 -13.95
N HIS A 187 -5.14 16.72 -15.06
CA HIS A 187 -3.70 16.56 -15.07
C HIS A 187 -2.98 17.60 -14.21
N ASP A 188 -3.38 18.87 -14.30
CA ASP A 188 -2.72 19.95 -13.57
C ASP A 188 -2.90 19.79 -12.06
N ARG A 189 -4.07 19.29 -11.65
CA ARG A 189 -4.32 18.91 -10.26
C ARG A 189 -3.42 17.76 -9.82
N GLY A 190 -3.22 16.75 -10.66
CA GLY A 190 -2.29 15.66 -10.35
C GLY A 190 -0.87 16.16 -10.10
N GLN A 191 -0.39 17.05 -10.97
CA GLN A 191 0.91 17.71 -10.82
C GLN A 191 0.98 18.56 -9.53
N GLN A 192 -0.08 19.29 -9.22
CA GLN A 192 -0.15 20.12 -8.01
C GLN A 192 -0.09 19.24 -6.74
N VAL A 193 -0.78 18.10 -6.70
CA VAL A 193 -0.70 17.15 -5.56
C VAL A 193 0.72 16.68 -5.35
N VAL A 194 1.43 16.28 -6.41
CA VAL A 194 2.85 15.87 -6.32
C VAL A 194 3.73 17.03 -5.82
N ALA A 195 3.50 18.25 -6.32
CA ALA A 195 4.24 19.43 -5.89
C ALA A 195 3.98 19.78 -4.42
N ASP A 196 2.73 19.67 -3.95
CA ASP A 196 2.36 19.92 -2.56
C ASP A 196 2.99 18.90 -1.61
N ILE A 197 2.95 17.60 -1.97
CA ILE A 197 3.62 16.55 -1.19
C ILE A 197 5.13 16.86 -1.11
N ARG A 198 5.76 17.28 -2.22
CA ARG A 198 7.18 17.66 -2.25
C ARG A 198 7.47 18.84 -1.34
N ARG A 199 6.66 19.87 -1.38
CA ARG A 199 6.78 21.05 -0.51
C ARG A 199 6.66 20.66 0.95
N LEU A 200 5.64 19.86 1.29
CA LEU A 200 5.41 19.40 2.67
C LEU A 200 6.50 18.44 3.16
N ALA A 201 7.07 17.60 2.29
CA ALA A 201 8.23 16.76 2.64
C ALA A 201 9.45 17.61 3.03
N VAL A 202 9.66 18.75 2.38
CA VAL A 202 10.71 19.71 2.75
C VAL A 202 10.36 20.45 4.04
N GLU A 203 9.11 20.84 4.22
CA GLU A 203 8.62 21.54 5.41
C GLU A 203 8.73 20.68 6.67
N HIS A 204 8.30 19.42 6.58
CA HIS A 204 8.33 18.44 7.66
C HIS A 204 9.58 17.55 7.67
N ASN A 205 10.69 18.05 7.09
CA ASN A 205 11.92 17.29 6.97
C ASN A 205 12.50 16.94 8.34
N VAL A 206 12.53 15.63 8.66
CA VAL A 206 12.99 15.10 9.95
C VAL A 206 14.50 15.20 10.14
N PHE A 207 15.27 15.44 9.08
CA PHE A 207 16.73 15.58 9.15
C PHE A 207 17.16 17.00 9.54
N ARG A 208 16.23 17.96 9.47
CA ARG A 208 16.55 19.37 9.71
C ARG A 208 17.05 19.59 11.14
N GLY A 209 18.22 20.21 11.26
CA GLY A 209 18.85 20.50 12.55
C GLY A 209 19.59 19.33 13.19
N HIS A 210 19.66 18.18 12.51
CA HIS A 210 20.40 17.01 12.95
C HIS A 210 21.63 16.74 12.09
N VAL A 211 22.61 16.07 12.69
CA VAL A 211 23.74 15.50 11.94
C VAL A 211 23.32 14.09 11.53
N VAL A 212 23.34 13.83 10.24
CA VAL A 212 22.98 12.52 9.68
C VAL A 212 24.19 11.90 8.98
N GLY A 213 24.40 10.62 9.20
CA GLY A 213 25.40 9.81 8.52
C GLY A 213 24.74 8.91 7.50
N PHE A 214 25.38 8.73 6.36
CA PHE A 214 25.00 7.74 5.36
C PHE A 214 25.99 6.58 5.45
N GLY A 215 25.48 5.41 5.87
CA GLY A 215 26.23 4.16 5.87
C GLY A 215 25.85 3.34 4.65
N GLY A 216 26.85 2.87 3.89
CA GLY A 216 26.64 1.82 2.91
C GLY A 216 26.81 0.46 3.58
N ASP A 217 25.92 -0.50 3.30
CA ASP A 217 26.19 -1.89 3.66
C ASP A 217 27.26 -2.44 2.74
N VAL A 218 28.43 -2.78 3.32
CA VAL A 218 29.60 -3.29 2.59
C VAL A 218 29.31 -4.64 1.92
N PHE A 219 28.21 -5.30 2.29
CA PHE A 219 27.84 -6.62 1.79
C PHE A 219 26.59 -6.65 0.88
N GLY A 220 26.05 -5.49 0.50
CA GLY A 220 25.01 -5.40 -0.54
C GLY A 220 23.67 -6.08 -0.22
N GLN A 221 23.38 -6.41 1.04
CA GLN A 221 22.16 -7.15 1.41
C GLN A 221 21.02 -6.27 1.94
N ARG A 222 21.22 -4.98 2.07
CA ARG A 222 20.16 -4.06 2.47
C ARG A 222 19.99 -2.98 1.43
N HIS A 223 18.87 -3.03 0.78
CA HIS A 223 18.44 -2.04 -0.19
C HIS A 223 18.24 -0.67 0.49
N GLY A 224 18.97 0.33 0.03
CA GLY A 224 18.92 1.70 0.48
C GLY A 224 20.09 2.12 1.38
N ALA A 225 20.53 3.37 1.24
CA ALA A 225 21.52 3.96 2.13
C ALA A 225 20.98 3.95 3.56
N LEU A 226 21.70 3.27 4.47
CA LEU A 226 21.37 3.33 5.90
C LEU A 226 21.65 4.74 6.39
N LEU A 227 20.57 5.49 6.62
CA LEU A 227 20.65 6.79 7.25
C LEU A 227 20.61 6.62 8.76
N SER A 228 21.55 7.22 9.46
CA SER A 228 21.58 7.25 10.92
C SER A 228 21.69 8.67 11.43
N PHE A 229 20.98 8.96 12.53
CA PHE A 229 21.18 10.21 13.25
C PHE A 229 22.42 10.08 14.13
N LEU A 230 23.34 11.02 13.99
CA LEU A 230 24.56 11.06 14.76
C LEU A 230 24.43 12.11 15.88
N GLY A 231 25.05 11.83 17.03
CA GLY A 231 25.18 12.81 18.07
C GLY A 231 25.91 14.05 17.55
N ARG A 232 25.48 15.25 17.97
CA ARG A 232 26.25 16.46 17.69
C ARG A 232 27.61 16.32 18.34
N PRO A 233 28.71 16.48 17.61
CA PRO A 233 30.03 16.52 18.22
C PRO A 233 30.06 17.72 19.17
N GLU A 234 30.39 17.48 20.43
CA GLU A 234 30.67 18.53 21.41
C GLU A 234 32.07 19.10 21.14
N VAL A 235 32.16 19.93 20.08
CA VAL A 235 33.43 20.59 19.74
C VAL A 235 33.38 21.99 20.31
N GLY A 236 34.22 22.23 21.33
CA GLY A 236 34.43 23.56 21.85
C GLY A 236 35.19 24.46 20.82
N GLY A 237 34.97 25.75 20.87
CA GLY A 237 35.66 26.69 19.96
C GLY A 237 37.17 26.61 20.03
N ASP A 238 37.73 26.20 21.16
CA ASP A 238 39.16 25.95 21.42
C ASP A 238 39.72 24.69 20.73
N GLN A 239 38.83 23.78 20.31
CA GLN A 239 39.19 22.56 19.58
C GLN A 239 39.18 22.74 18.07
N VAL A 240 38.69 23.87 17.58
CA VAL A 240 38.63 24.17 16.16
C VAL A 240 39.87 24.96 15.74
N ILE A 241 40.78 24.30 15.05
CA ILE A 241 41.99 24.94 14.50
C ILE A 241 41.62 25.57 13.13
N LEU A 242 41.37 26.87 13.13
CA LEU A 242 41.14 27.62 11.89
C LEU A 242 42.27 28.65 11.66
N PRO A 243 42.65 28.92 10.41
CA PRO A 243 43.52 30.04 10.12
C PRO A 243 42.94 31.36 10.66
N PRO A 244 43.73 32.28 11.19
CA PRO A 244 43.25 33.50 11.86
C PRO A 244 42.25 34.35 11.05
N ARG A 245 42.32 34.31 9.73
CA ARG A 245 41.40 35.03 8.84
C ARG A 245 39.99 34.39 8.76
N CYS A 246 39.83 33.13 9.15
CA CYS A 246 38.54 32.43 9.10
C CYS A 246 37.69 32.69 10.37
N TRP A 247 38.30 33.05 11.49
CA TRP A 247 37.60 33.33 12.76
C TRP A 247 36.70 34.57 12.67
N MET A 248 37.15 35.61 11.93
CA MET A 248 36.41 36.87 11.83
C MET A 248 35.11 36.78 11.02
N SER A 249 34.97 35.77 10.16
CA SER A 249 33.74 35.56 9.37
C SER A 249 32.72 34.66 10.09
N TRP A 250 33.13 33.96 11.12
CA TRP A 250 32.27 33.00 11.80
C TRP A 250 31.54 33.58 13.02
N SER A 251 32.15 34.54 13.69
CA SER A 251 31.58 35.27 14.83
C SER A 251 30.57 36.35 14.46
N ALA A 252 30.30 36.56 13.17
CA ALA A 252 29.42 37.63 12.67
C ALA A 252 28.04 37.13 12.18
N ARG A 253 27.65 35.86 12.46
CA ARG A 253 26.32 35.32 12.08
C ARG A 253 25.57 34.74 13.28
#